data_4ab10bdcd92ea8668f70f9d32cc6e5f4
#
_entry.id   4ab10bdcd92ea8668f70f9d32cc6e5f4
#
_cell.length_a   1.000
_cell.length_b   1.000
_cell.length_c   1.000
_cell.angle_alpha   90.00
_cell.angle_beta   90.00
_cell.angle_gamma   90.00
#
_symmetry.space_group_name_H-M   'P 1'
#
loop_
_entity.id
_entity.type
_entity.pdbx_description
1 polymer ?
#
loop_
_entity_poly.entity_id
_entity_poly.type
_entity_poly.pdbx_seq_one_letter_code
_entity_poly.pdbx_strand_id
1 'polypeptide(L)'
;MNDAPSDATLVSRAKAGELAAFEILVSRHERQVYSVALRIVRHPQDAEDVTQQAFLSALEHLSEFRQEASFSTWLMRIATYAALKILRKRRGLDCVSLEEHTEPQDGMDGIPHPEFIADWRESPEQLVERNETFGLIDAALEQLDEKHRLVFVLRDVEGLSIQETTEVLGISESNVKVRLLRARLQLREILTQSFGDPATRIVRGTHEGA
;
A
#
# COMPACT_ATOMS: atom_id res chain seq x y z
N MET A 1 -30.54 -20.42 2.39
CA MET A 1 -29.27 -19.66 2.49
C MET A 1 -29.20 -18.77 1.28
N ASN A 2 -29.36 -17.48 1.47
CA ASN A 2 -29.26 -16.51 0.35
C ASN A 2 -27.76 -16.27 0.15
N ASP A 3 -27.17 -17.01 -0.78
CA ASP A 3 -25.74 -16.83 -1.08
C ASP A 3 -25.60 -15.49 -1.82
N ALA A 4 -24.95 -14.52 -1.21
CA ALA A 4 -24.75 -13.21 -1.82
C ALA A 4 -23.98 -13.39 -3.15
N PRO A 5 -24.42 -12.76 -4.25
CA PRO A 5 -23.81 -12.96 -5.55
C PRO A 5 -22.30 -12.63 -5.51
N SER A 6 -21.47 -13.40 -6.21
CA SER A 6 -20.04 -13.15 -6.32
C SER A 6 -19.76 -11.85 -7.09
N ASP A 7 -18.58 -11.25 -6.90
CA ASP A 7 -18.17 -10.06 -7.66
C ASP A 7 -18.17 -10.33 -9.18
N ALA A 8 -17.74 -11.51 -9.60
CA ALA A 8 -17.78 -11.89 -11.02
C ALA A 8 -19.21 -11.86 -11.58
N THR A 9 -20.18 -12.33 -10.80
CA THR A 9 -21.60 -12.30 -11.16
C THR A 9 -22.11 -10.85 -11.24
N LEU A 10 -21.76 -10.03 -10.24
CA LEU A 10 -22.16 -8.62 -10.20
C LEU A 10 -21.55 -7.83 -11.36
N VAL A 11 -20.28 -8.05 -11.67
CA VAL A 11 -19.61 -7.46 -12.83
C VAL A 11 -20.32 -7.80 -14.14
N SER A 12 -20.68 -9.07 -14.32
CA SER A 12 -21.38 -9.51 -15.54
C SER A 12 -22.74 -8.82 -15.67
N ARG A 13 -23.49 -8.69 -14.59
CA ARG A 13 -24.78 -7.99 -14.54
C ARG A 13 -24.63 -6.47 -14.79
N ALA A 14 -23.63 -5.86 -14.17
CA ALA A 14 -23.32 -4.44 -14.37
C ALA A 14 -22.91 -4.13 -15.81
N LYS A 15 -22.12 -5.01 -16.45
CA LYS A 15 -21.80 -4.91 -17.88
C LYS A 15 -23.04 -5.03 -18.78
N ALA A 16 -24.05 -5.78 -18.35
CA ALA A 16 -25.32 -5.87 -19.04
C ALA A 16 -26.24 -4.64 -18.81
N GLY A 17 -25.76 -3.61 -18.10
CA GLY A 17 -26.48 -2.36 -17.84
C GLY A 17 -27.26 -2.33 -16.53
N GLU A 18 -27.12 -3.33 -15.66
CA GLU A 18 -27.80 -3.36 -14.37
C GLU A 18 -27.00 -2.52 -13.32
N LEU A 19 -27.36 -1.24 -13.19
CA LEU A 19 -26.68 -0.32 -12.25
C LEU A 19 -26.73 -0.80 -10.80
N ALA A 20 -27.82 -1.42 -10.37
CA ALA A 20 -27.93 -1.98 -9.02
C ALA A 20 -26.84 -3.01 -8.69
N ALA A 21 -26.38 -3.77 -9.69
CA ALA A 21 -25.26 -4.70 -9.50
C ALA A 21 -23.94 -3.95 -9.26
N PHE A 22 -23.73 -2.82 -9.92
CA PHE A 22 -22.55 -1.98 -9.68
C PHE A 22 -22.62 -1.29 -8.32
N GLU A 23 -23.77 -0.81 -7.87
CA GLU A 23 -23.97 -0.24 -6.54
C GLU A 23 -23.59 -1.23 -5.43
N ILE A 24 -23.89 -2.52 -5.61
CA ILE A 24 -23.46 -3.56 -4.67
C ILE A 24 -21.95 -3.68 -4.65
N LEU A 25 -21.28 -3.62 -5.82
CA LEU A 25 -19.81 -3.64 -5.90
C LEU A 25 -19.20 -2.43 -5.19
N VAL A 26 -19.76 -1.24 -5.38
CA VAL A 26 -19.35 -0.03 -4.66
C VAL A 26 -19.44 -0.25 -3.16
N SER A 27 -20.60 -0.66 -2.66
CA SER A 27 -20.83 -0.88 -1.22
C SER A 27 -19.88 -1.91 -0.60
N ARG A 28 -19.46 -2.93 -1.36
CA ARG A 28 -18.49 -3.95 -0.89
C ARG A 28 -17.07 -3.43 -0.80
N HIS A 29 -16.66 -2.61 -1.73
CA HIS A 29 -15.25 -2.24 -1.91
C HIS A 29 -14.92 -0.81 -1.49
N GLU A 30 -15.93 0.05 -1.24
CA GLU A 30 -15.75 1.46 -0.89
C GLU A 30 -14.78 1.64 0.29
N ARG A 31 -15.00 0.89 1.37
CA ARG A 31 -14.18 1.00 2.58
C ARG A 31 -12.72 0.60 2.34
N GLN A 32 -12.49 -0.42 1.51
CA GLN A 32 -11.14 -0.87 1.16
C GLN A 32 -10.45 0.17 0.28
N VAL A 33 -11.14 0.66 -0.76
CA VAL A 33 -10.60 1.69 -1.66
C VAL A 33 -10.22 2.94 -0.88
N TYR A 34 -11.10 3.41 0.00
CA TYR A 34 -10.83 4.58 0.85
C TYR A 34 -9.61 4.35 1.76
N SER A 35 -9.52 3.20 2.39
CA SER A 35 -8.40 2.86 3.28
C SER A 35 -7.06 2.89 2.54
N VAL A 36 -7.01 2.32 1.34
CA VAL A 36 -5.81 2.35 0.49
C VAL A 36 -5.48 3.77 0.04
N ALA A 37 -6.48 4.49 -0.45
CA ALA A 37 -6.32 5.89 -0.85
C ALA A 37 -5.75 6.72 0.30
N LEU A 38 -6.31 6.59 1.52
CA LEU A 38 -5.85 7.32 2.69
C LEU A 38 -4.39 7.01 3.06
N ARG A 39 -3.99 5.74 3.00
CA ARG A 39 -2.59 5.34 3.23
C ARG A 39 -1.63 5.93 2.20
N ILE A 40 -2.09 6.15 0.99
CA ILE A 40 -1.28 6.74 -0.08
C ILE A 40 -1.24 8.27 0.03
N VAL A 41 -2.39 8.94 0.02
CA VAL A 41 -2.45 10.41 -0.05
C VAL A 41 -2.31 11.11 1.31
N ARG A 42 -2.57 10.40 2.42
CA ARG A 42 -2.46 10.88 3.81
C ARG A 42 -3.30 12.14 4.11
N HIS A 43 -4.38 12.31 3.39
CA HIS A 43 -5.31 13.42 3.57
C HIS A 43 -6.73 12.90 3.35
N PRO A 44 -7.63 12.98 4.35
CA PRO A 44 -8.95 12.39 4.27
C PRO A 44 -9.76 12.86 3.06
N GLN A 45 -9.77 14.16 2.78
CA GLN A 45 -10.52 14.73 1.68
C GLN A 45 -10.02 14.26 0.32
N ASP A 46 -8.69 14.16 0.13
CA ASP A 46 -8.14 13.59 -1.11
C ASP A 46 -8.43 12.09 -1.22
N ALA A 47 -8.49 11.37 -0.09
CA ALA A 47 -8.86 9.96 -0.10
C ALA A 47 -10.32 9.74 -0.52
N GLU A 48 -11.23 10.64 -0.12
CA GLU A 48 -12.61 10.66 -0.60
C GLU A 48 -12.67 10.93 -2.10
N ASP A 49 -11.94 11.94 -2.58
CA ASP A 49 -11.86 12.28 -4.00
C ASP A 49 -11.30 11.12 -4.83
N VAL A 50 -10.22 10.48 -4.36
CA VAL A 50 -9.64 9.27 -4.99
C VAL A 50 -10.66 8.15 -5.06
N THR A 51 -11.39 7.92 -3.97
CA THR A 51 -12.37 6.84 -3.89
C THR A 51 -13.49 7.07 -4.89
N GLN A 52 -14.03 8.26 -4.93
CA GLN A 52 -15.07 8.64 -5.88
C GLN A 52 -14.57 8.51 -7.33
N GLN A 53 -13.40 9.06 -7.63
CA GLN A 53 -12.81 9.01 -8.96
C GLN A 53 -12.50 7.56 -9.39
N ALA A 54 -12.07 6.70 -8.47
CA ALA A 54 -11.81 5.30 -8.77
C ALA A 54 -13.07 4.55 -9.20
N PHE A 55 -14.20 4.74 -8.51
CA PHE A 55 -15.46 4.11 -8.89
C PHE A 55 -16.04 4.68 -10.17
N LEU A 56 -15.93 5.99 -10.41
CA LEU A 56 -16.35 6.59 -11.69
C LEU A 56 -15.55 6.00 -12.85
N SER A 57 -14.22 5.98 -12.75
CA SER A 57 -13.35 5.35 -13.75
C SER A 57 -13.63 3.85 -13.92
N ALA A 58 -13.89 3.14 -12.83
CA ALA A 58 -14.25 1.73 -12.90
C ALA A 58 -15.57 1.51 -13.65
N LEU A 59 -16.58 2.36 -13.45
CA LEU A 59 -17.83 2.29 -14.19
C LEU A 59 -17.63 2.57 -15.68
N GLU A 60 -16.89 3.63 -16.01
CA GLU A 60 -16.60 4.03 -17.39
C GLU A 60 -15.87 2.93 -18.18
N HIS A 61 -14.92 2.25 -17.54
CA HIS A 61 -14.09 1.21 -18.18
C HIS A 61 -14.52 -0.22 -17.85
N LEU A 62 -15.70 -0.41 -17.22
CA LEU A 62 -16.17 -1.72 -16.81
C LEU A 62 -16.31 -2.70 -17.99
N SER A 63 -16.72 -2.20 -19.16
CA SER A 63 -16.84 -3.00 -20.38
C SER A 63 -15.51 -3.61 -20.82
N GLU A 64 -14.38 -2.93 -20.55
CA GLU A 64 -13.03 -3.35 -20.92
C GLU A 64 -12.41 -4.34 -19.92
N PHE A 65 -12.99 -4.47 -18.73
CA PHE A 65 -12.48 -5.37 -17.70
C PHE A 65 -12.58 -6.83 -18.12
N ARG A 66 -11.45 -7.50 -18.39
CA ARG A 66 -11.37 -8.85 -18.97
C ARG A 66 -11.47 -9.99 -17.96
N GLN A 67 -11.58 -9.71 -16.65
CA GLN A 67 -11.59 -10.70 -15.57
C GLN A 67 -10.31 -11.59 -15.51
N GLU A 68 -9.20 -11.10 -16.04
CA GLU A 68 -7.88 -11.75 -15.91
C GLU A 68 -7.33 -11.63 -14.47
N ALA A 69 -7.80 -10.65 -13.73
CA ALA A 69 -7.59 -10.45 -12.29
C ALA A 69 -8.94 -10.34 -11.58
N SER A 70 -8.95 -10.36 -10.24
CA SER A 70 -10.17 -10.09 -9.48
C SER A 70 -10.64 -8.65 -9.70
N PHE A 71 -11.95 -8.40 -9.56
CA PHE A 71 -12.49 -7.04 -9.62
C PHE A 71 -11.83 -6.12 -8.58
N SER A 72 -11.62 -6.64 -7.36
CA SER A 72 -10.92 -5.91 -6.31
C SER A 72 -9.52 -5.47 -6.74
N THR A 73 -8.70 -6.40 -7.29
CA THR A 73 -7.34 -6.07 -7.76
C THR A 73 -7.35 -5.01 -8.85
N TRP A 74 -8.26 -5.14 -9.81
CA TRP A 74 -8.40 -4.16 -10.89
C TRP A 74 -8.83 -2.77 -10.37
N LEU A 75 -9.79 -2.74 -9.45
CA LEU A 75 -10.26 -1.50 -8.80
C LEU A 75 -9.14 -0.85 -7.97
N MET A 76 -8.35 -1.64 -7.24
CA MET A 76 -7.21 -1.13 -6.46
C MET A 76 -6.14 -0.49 -7.36
N ARG A 77 -5.89 -1.04 -8.54
CA ARG A 77 -5.01 -0.40 -9.53
C ARG A 77 -5.53 0.97 -9.93
N ILE A 78 -6.83 1.08 -10.27
CA ILE A 78 -7.47 2.37 -10.63
C ILE A 78 -7.32 3.37 -9.49
N ALA A 79 -7.65 2.98 -8.25
CA ALA A 79 -7.54 3.82 -7.07
C ALA A 79 -6.10 4.29 -6.82
N THR A 80 -5.13 3.39 -6.97
CA THR A 80 -3.71 3.73 -6.81
C THR A 80 -3.25 4.75 -7.85
N TYR A 81 -3.62 4.58 -9.12
CA TYR A 81 -3.31 5.57 -10.16
C TYR A 81 -3.92 6.94 -9.86
N ALA A 82 -5.18 6.97 -9.41
CA ALA A 82 -5.85 8.22 -9.02
C ALA A 82 -5.12 8.89 -7.84
N ALA A 83 -4.73 8.13 -6.82
CA ALA A 83 -3.98 8.62 -5.67
C ALA A 83 -2.60 9.18 -6.07
N LEU A 84 -1.86 8.46 -6.91
CA LEU A 84 -0.56 8.92 -7.41
C LEU A 84 -0.67 10.19 -8.25
N LYS A 85 -1.74 10.36 -9.02
CA LYS A 85 -2.01 11.58 -9.77
C LYS A 85 -2.17 12.79 -8.83
N ILE A 86 -2.88 12.63 -7.71
CA ILE A 86 -3.02 13.68 -6.69
C ILE A 86 -1.67 14.03 -6.07
N LEU A 87 -0.87 13.03 -5.68
CA LEU A 87 0.46 13.25 -5.12
C LEU A 87 1.38 14.01 -6.09
N ARG A 88 1.39 13.64 -7.36
CA ARG A 88 2.17 14.34 -8.40
C ARG A 88 1.74 15.79 -8.52
N LYS A 89 0.44 16.08 -8.59
CA LYS A 89 -0.12 17.42 -8.65
C LYS A 89 0.30 18.28 -7.45
N ARG A 90 0.25 17.72 -6.24
CA ARG A 90 0.69 18.43 -5.01
C ARG A 90 2.15 18.82 -5.04
N ARG A 91 3.02 18.04 -5.69
CA ARG A 91 4.44 18.33 -5.80
C ARG A 91 4.78 19.33 -6.90
N GLY A 92 3.81 19.83 -7.65
CA GLY A 92 4.05 20.66 -8.82
C GLY A 92 4.75 19.94 -9.97
N LEU A 93 4.71 18.60 -9.96
CA LEU A 93 5.41 17.73 -10.89
C LEU A 93 4.40 17.16 -11.89
N ASP A 94 3.97 17.95 -12.86
CA ASP A 94 3.09 17.45 -13.93
C ASP A 94 3.76 16.39 -14.82
N CYS A 95 5.09 16.18 -14.71
CA CYS A 95 5.87 15.28 -15.56
C CYS A 95 7.19 14.76 -14.98
N VAL A 96 7.34 14.46 -13.70
CA VAL A 96 8.57 13.82 -13.22
C VAL A 96 8.32 12.36 -12.93
N SER A 97 8.99 11.48 -13.70
CA SER A 97 9.06 10.06 -13.46
C SER A 97 9.57 9.81 -12.04
N LEU A 98 8.95 8.86 -11.32
CA LEU A 98 9.47 8.36 -10.03
C LEU A 98 10.91 7.79 -10.16
N GLU A 99 11.38 7.59 -11.39
CA GLU A 99 12.73 7.07 -11.68
C GLU A 99 13.85 8.10 -11.51
N GLU A 100 13.56 9.41 -11.57
CA GLU A 100 14.60 10.43 -11.76
C GLU A 100 15.54 10.64 -10.55
N HIS A 101 15.36 9.91 -9.45
CA HIS A 101 16.22 10.04 -8.27
C HIS A 101 16.62 8.71 -7.62
N THR A 102 16.63 7.63 -8.39
CA THR A 102 17.19 6.37 -7.88
C THR A 102 18.04 5.73 -8.97
N GLU A 103 19.23 6.29 -9.20
CA GLU A 103 20.29 5.49 -9.77
C GLU A 103 20.51 4.26 -8.88
N PRO A 104 20.76 3.08 -9.46
CA PRO A 104 21.07 1.86 -8.71
C PRO A 104 22.49 1.90 -8.12
N GLN A 105 22.87 3.03 -7.50
CA GLN A 105 24.15 3.15 -6.82
C GLN A 105 24.15 2.56 -5.41
N ASP A 106 22.99 2.20 -4.90
CA ASP A 106 22.94 1.50 -3.63
C ASP A 106 22.98 0.00 -3.83
N GLY A 107 24.19 -0.51 -3.97
CA GLY A 107 24.50 -1.90 -3.68
C GLY A 107 24.04 -2.27 -2.26
N MET A 108 24.09 -3.54 -1.92
CA MET A 108 23.69 -4.05 -0.58
C MET A 108 24.31 -3.29 0.61
N ASP A 109 25.36 -2.51 0.39
CA ASP A 109 26.06 -1.71 1.40
C ASP A 109 25.24 -0.49 1.91
N GLY A 110 24.17 -0.08 1.21
CA GLY A 110 23.29 1.03 1.62
C GLY A 110 22.00 0.62 2.31
N ILE A 111 21.80 -0.66 2.62
CA ILE A 111 20.61 -1.11 3.39
C ILE A 111 20.83 -0.69 4.84
N PRO A 112 19.96 0.19 5.41
CA PRO A 112 20.07 0.54 6.81
C PRO A 112 19.98 -0.74 7.65
N HIS A 113 20.99 -1.00 8.46
CA HIS A 113 20.84 -2.01 9.50
C HIS A 113 19.87 -1.44 10.55
N PRO A 114 18.93 -2.24 11.06
CA PRO A 114 18.03 -1.77 12.11
C PRO A 114 18.87 -1.30 13.30
N GLU A 115 18.62 -0.06 13.76
CA GLU A 115 19.32 0.50 14.93
C GLU A 115 18.90 -0.21 16.21
N PHE A 116 17.69 -0.79 16.20
CA PHE A 116 17.14 -1.50 17.34
C PHE A 116 16.77 -2.93 16.97
N ILE A 117 17.36 -3.87 17.68
CA ILE A 117 16.95 -5.25 17.69
C ILE A 117 16.59 -5.57 19.13
N ALA A 118 15.34 -5.92 19.39
CA ALA A 118 14.85 -6.37 20.68
C ALA A 118 13.83 -7.49 20.47
N ASP A 119 13.74 -8.40 21.43
CA ASP A 119 12.70 -9.40 21.43
C ASP A 119 11.33 -8.72 21.69
N TRP A 120 10.31 -9.18 21.01
CA TRP A 120 8.97 -8.66 21.19
C TRP A 120 8.36 -9.23 22.48
N ARG A 121 7.72 -8.35 23.26
CA ARG A 121 7.08 -8.73 24.51
C ARG A 121 5.87 -9.65 24.31
N GLU A 122 5.20 -9.51 23.18
CA GLU A 122 4.02 -10.30 22.83
C GLU A 122 4.20 -10.86 21.41
N SER A 123 3.59 -12.02 21.13
CA SER A 123 3.63 -12.56 19.78
C SER A 123 2.82 -11.69 18.81
N PRO A 124 3.19 -11.63 17.52
CA PRO A 124 2.43 -10.88 16.52
C PRO A 124 0.95 -11.27 16.48
N GLU A 125 0.61 -12.54 16.75
CA GLU A 125 -0.76 -13.02 16.77
C GLU A 125 -1.56 -12.38 17.91
N GLN A 126 -0.96 -12.22 19.10
CA GLN A 126 -1.61 -11.57 20.25
C GLN A 126 -1.81 -10.07 20.03
N LEU A 127 -0.93 -9.45 19.25
CA LEU A 127 -1.03 -8.04 18.88
C LEU A 127 -2.14 -7.77 17.85
N VAL A 128 -2.39 -8.69 16.93
CA VAL A 128 -3.44 -8.57 15.91
C VAL A 128 -4.85 -8.56 16.51
N GLU A 129 -5.06 -9.20 17.67
CA GLU A 129 -6.36 -9.23 18.34
C GLU A 129 -6.78 -7.87 18.96
N ARG A 130 -5.87 -6.91 19.05
CA ARG A 130 -6.17 -5.59 19.63
C ARG A 130 -6.36 -4.55 18.54
N ASN A 131 -7.49 -3.84 18.56
CA ASN A 131 -7.74 -2.67 17.68
C ASN A 131 -6.62 -1.60 17.73
N GLU A 132 -5.85 -1.55 18.81
CA GLU A 132 -4.69 -0.67 19.00
C GLU A 132 -3.55 -1.00 18.02
N THR A 133 -3.39 -2.26 17.62
CA THR A 133 -2.31 -2.70 16.72
C THR A 133 -2.45 -2.11 15.31
N PHE A 134 -3.67 -2.01 14.81
CA PHE A 134 -3.90 -1.38 13.50
C PHE A 134 -3.52 0.10 13.52
N GLY A 135 -3.85 0.81 14.59
CA GLY A 135 -3.43 2.21 14.78
C GLY A 135 -1.92 2.37 14.82
N LEU A 136 -1.21 1.45 15.47
CA LEU A 136 0.26 1.49 15.55
C LEU A 136 0.93 1.17 14.20
N ILE A 137 0.37 0.23 13.44
CA ILE A 137 0.84 -0.08 12.09
C ILE A 137 0.61 1.12 11.15
N ASP A 138 -0.57 1.72 11.18
CA ASP A 138 -0.86 2.90 10.38
C ASP A 138 0.05 4.09 10.76
N ALA A 139 0.29 4.31 12.06
CA ALA A 139 1.24 5.31 12.54
C ALA A 139 2.69 5.02 12.14
N ALA A 140 3.10 3.75 12.10
CA ALA A 140 4.40 3.34 11.63
C ALA A 140 4.54 3.54 10.10
N LEU A 141 3.51 3.23 9.34
CA LEU A 141 3.46 3.50 7.90
C LEU A 141 3.57 5.00 7.59
N GLU A 142 3.04 5.85 8.47
CA GLU A 142 3.17 7.30 8.34
C GLU A 142 4.60 7.80 8.45
N GLN A 143 5.46 7.12 9.18
CA GLN A 143 6.86 7.48 9.36
C GLN A 143 7.74 7.03 8.18
N LEU A 144 7.24 6.13 7.31
CA LEU A 144 7.98 5.72 6.13
C LEU A 144 8.05 6.85 5.09
N ASP A 145 9.18 6.92 4.40
CA ASP A 145 9.28 7.66 3.14
C ASP A 145 8.17 7.22 2.19
N GLU A 146 7.62 8.17 1.43
CA GLU A 146 6.54 7.92 0.49
C GLU A 146 6.87 6.80 -0.51
N LYS A 147 8.10 6.79 -1.08
CA LYS A 147 8.54 5.75 -2.02
C LYS A 147 8.56 4.34 -1.42
N HIS A 148 8.91 4.21 -0.13
CA HIS A 148 8.91 2.95 0.60
C HIS A 148 7.50 2.54 0.99
N ARG A 149 6.70 3.50 1.51
CA ARG A 149 5.30 3.28 1.88
C ARG A 149 4.45 2.82 0.71
N LEU A 150 4.58 3.49 -0.47
CA LEU A 150 3.84 3.10 -1.67
C LEU A 150 4.10 1.65 -2.07
N VAL A 151 5.36 1.24 -2.12
CA VAL A 151 5.70 -0.15 -2.46
C VAL A 151 5.16 -1.12 -1.42
N PHE A 152 5.28 -0.79 -0.13
CA PHE A 152 4.78 -1.64 0.95
C PHE A 152 3.26 -1.79 0.91
N VAL A 153 2.53 -0.68 0.77
CA VAL A 153 1.06 -0.72 0.68
C VAL A 153 0.61 -1.58 -0.51
N LEU A 154 1.20 -1.40 -1.69
CA LEU A 154 0.82 -2.16 -2.87
C LEU A 154 1.15 -3.65 -2.75
N ARG A 155 2.32 -3.99 -2.18
CA ARG A 155 2.81 -5.37 -2.11
C ARG A 155 2.26 -6.15 -0.93
N ASP A 156 2.38 -5.58 0.27
CA ASP A 156 2.13 -6.31 1.53
C ASP A 156 0.72 -6.08 2.06
N VAL A 157 0.09 -4.93 1.76
CA VAL A 157 -1.30 -4.66 2.17
C VAL A 157 -2.28 -5.11 1.08
N GLU A 158 -2.05 -4.73 -0.19
CA GLU A 158 -2.97 -5.00 -1.30
C GLU A 158 -2.65 -6.28 -2.07
N GLY A 159 -1.51 -6.91 -1.79
CA GLY A 159 -1.14 -8.19 -2.39
C GLY A 159 -0.83 -8.14 -3.89
N LEU A 160 -0.56 -6.96 -4.48
CA LEU A 160 -0.16 -6.88 -5.89
C LEU A 160 1.14 -7.65 -6.10
N SER A 161 1.30 -8.30 -7.25
CA SER A 161 2.55 -8.93 -7.66
C SER A 161 3.66 -7.88 -7.88
N ILE A 162 4.91 -8.31 -7.95
CA ILE A 162 6.03 -7.42 -8.29
C ILE A 162 5.79 -6.76 -9.65
N GLN A 163 5.36 -7.54 -10.64
CA GLN A 163 5.07 -7.03 -11.98
C GLN A 163 3.97 -5.96 -11.96
N GLU A 164 2.85 -6.23 -11.28
CA GLU A 164 1.76 -5.26 -11.14
C GLU A 164 2.22 -3.98 -10.44
N THR A 165 3.04 -4.11 -9.39
CA THR A 165 3.61 -2.96 -8.68
C THR A 165 4.55 -2.15 -9.58
N THR A 166 5.35 -2.83 -10.40
CA THR A 166 6.23 -2.22 -11.41
C THR A 166 5.41 -1.38 -12.41
N GLU A 167 4.34 -1.97 -12.95
CA GLU A 167 3.44 -1.29 -13.88
C GLU A 167 2.75 -0.08 -13.26
N VAL A 168 2.24 -0.22 -12.02
CA VAL A 168 1.54 0.85 -11.31
C VAL A 168 2.46 2.02 -10.96
N LEU A 169 3.68 1.74 -10.50
CA LEU A 169 4.61 2.77 -10.06
C LEU A 169 5.49 3.32 -11.19
N GLY A 170 5.63 2.61 -12.32
CA GLY A 170 6.51 2.96 -13.43
C GLY A 170 7.99 2.84 -13.06
N ILE A 171 8.36 1.87 -12.20
CA ILE A 171 9.73 1.63 -11.74
C ILE A 171 10.16 0.19 -12.06
N SER A 172 11.46 -0.08 -12.08
CA SER A 172 11.97 -1.42 -12.36
C SER A 172 11.65 -2.43 -11.23
N GLU A 173 11.64 -3.74 -11.55
CA GLU A 173 11.45 -4.79 -10.55
C GLU A 173 12.51 -4.76 -9.44
N SER A 174 13.76 -4.46 -9.80
CA SER A 174 14.85 -4.31 -8.84
C SER A 174 14.55 -3.20 -7.83
N ASN A 175 14.06 -2.05 -8.31
CA ASN A 175 13.65 -0.94 -7.45
C ASN A 175 12.47 -1.34 -6.53
N VAL A 176 11.48 -2.08 -7.05
CA VAL A 176 10.38 -2.60 -6.21
C VAL A 176 10.93 -3.48 -5.09
N LYS A 177 11.82 -4.44 -5.42
CA LYS A 177 12.41 -5.38 -4.44
C LYS A 177 13.22 -4.64 -3.37
N VAL A 178 14.08 -3.70 -3.77
CA VAL A 178 14.92 -2.92 -2.85
C VAL A 178 14.07 -2.02 -1.96
N ARG A 179 13.11 -1.29 -2.53
CA ARG A 179 12.21 -0.40 -1.76
C ARG A 179 11.35 -1.19 -0.78
N LEU A 180 10.86 -2.37 -1.18
CA LEU A 180 10.08 -3.24 -0.29
C LEU A 180 10.93 -3.74 0.88
N LEU A 181 12.16 -4.18 0.61
CA LEU A 181 13.08 -4.61 1.67
C LEU A 181 13.35 -3.48 2.67
N ARG A 182 13.67 -2.28 2.17
CA ARG A 182 13.89 -1.09 3.02
C ARG A 182 12.64 -0.72 3.82
N ALA A 183 11.46 -0.76 3.18
CA ALA A 183 10.20 -0.50 3.87
C ALA A 183 9.98 -1.47 5.05
N ARG A 184 10.19 -2.77 4.83
CA ARG A 184 10.06 -3.79 5.87
C ARG A 184 11.05 -3.61 7.00
N LEU A 185 12.32 -3.26 6.70
CA LEU A 185 13.34 -3.01 7.71
C LEU A 185 13.00 -1.77 8.56
N GLN A 186 12.61 -0.66 7.93
CA GLN A 186 12.19 0.55 8.63
C GLN A 186 10.95 0.31 9.49
N LEU A 187 9.94 -0.39 8.97
CA LEU A 187 8.75 -0.75 9.75
C LEU A 187 9.10 -1.63 10.94
N ARG A 188 9.95 -2.64 10.74
CA ARG A 188 10.43 -3.49 11.83
C ARG A 188 11.11 -2.66 12.92
N GLU A 189 11.95 -1.72 12.55
CA GLU A 189 12.64 -0.84 13.49
C GLU A 189 11.65 0.03 14.27
N ILE A 190 10.73 0.71 13.58
CA ILE A 190 9.70 1.56 14.20
C ILE A 190 8.82 0.72 15.15
N LEU A 191 8.35 -0.44 14.71
CA LEU A 191 7.51 -1.31 15.52
C LEU A 191 8.27 -1.92 16.70
N THR A 192 9.56 -2.24 16.54
CA THR A 192 10.41 -2.71 17.65
C THR A 192 10.54 -1.67 18.74
N GLN A 193 10.57 -0.38 18.41
CA GLN A 193 10.56 0.68 19.42
C GLN A 193 9.28 0.69 20.25
N SER A 194 8.15 0.33 19.64
CA SER A 194 6.84 0.32 20.31
C SER A 194 6.57 -1.00 21.06
N PHE A 195 6.97 -2.13 20.47
CA PHE A 195 6.64 -3.47 20.97
C PHE A 195 7.82 -4.24 21.55
N GLY A 196 9.07 -3.82 21.23
CA GLY A 196 10.28 -4.51 21.69
C GLY A 196 10.46 -4.40 23.20
N ASP A 197 11.01 -5.45 23.82
CA ASP A 197 11.41 -5.42 25.22
C ASP A 197 12.68 -4.58 25.40
N PRO A 198 12.63 -3.45 26.16
CA PRO A 198 13.82 -2.63 26.42
C PRO A 198 14.97 -3.39 27.07
N ALA A 199 14.67 -4.49 27.80
CA ALA A 199 15.69 -5.29 28.47
C ALA A 199 16.53 -6.16 27.53
N THR A 200 16.00 -6.48 26.34
CA THR A 200 16.67 -7.30 25.31
C THR A 200 17.26 -6.45 24.17
N ARG A 201 17.20 -5.13 24.32
CA ARG A 201 17.63 -4.18 23.30
C ARG A 201 19.16 -4.23 23.12
N ILE A 202 19.59 -4.61 21.91
CA ILE A 202 20.99 -4.53 21.52
C ILE A 202 21.25 -3.13 20.94
N VAL A 203 21.94 -2.27 21.69
CA VAL A 203 22.46 -1.00 21.18
C VAL A 203 23.79 -1.29 20.52
N ARG A 204 23.93 -0.99 19.23
CA ARG A 204 25.25 -1.05 18.56
C ARG A 204 26.18 -0.08 19.26
N GLY A 205 27.25 -0.63 19.89
CA GLY A 205 28.34 0.18 20.40
C GLY A 205 28.92 1.01 19.26
N THR A 206 29.05 2.31 19.47
CA THR A 206 29.89 3.18 18.66
C THR A 206 31.26 2.57 18.60
N HIS A 207 31.70 2.08 17.44
CA HIS A 207 33.11 1.84 17.21
C HIS A 207 33.79 3.22 17.23
N GLU A 208 34.19 3.66 18.42
CA GLU A 208 35.22 4.65 18.54
C GLU A 208 36.50 4.00 18.02
N GLY A 209 37.03 4.53 16.93
CA GLY A 209 38.28 4.12 16.34
C GLY A 209 39.42 4.38 17.31
N ALA A 210 40.26 3.39 17.46
CA ALA A 210 41.63 3.54 17.89
C ALA A 210 42.56 3.48 16.67
#